data_03ddb482ba30df9221bdd53aa5770d4d
#
_entry.id   03ddb482ba30df9221bdd53aa5770d4d
#
_cell.length_a   1.000
_cell.length_b   1.000
_cell.length_c   1.000
_cell.angle_alpha   90.00
_cell.angle_beta   90.00
_cell.angle_gamma   90.00
#
_symmetry.space_group_name_H-M   'P 1'
#
loop_
_entity.id
_entity.type
_entity.pdbx_description
1 polymer ?
#
loop_
_entity_poly.entity_id
_entity_poly.type
_entity_poly.pdbx_seq_one_letter_code
_entity_poly.pdbx_strand_id
1 'polypeptide(L)'
;MIATREVTYDVDGLSMVAHLAQPDGEGPWPAVLIGHDGVGLDDYQRQRADDLAAHGYIALAMDYHGGLVFFGRPDAMLARTMPLMANVERMQAIGRAALDILLAVPGVDPNRIAALGYGAGGRIVLELARIGVPFKAIAVVHPGLLAASAEDWTDVTGTFLLCTGSEDPLCTPEQVLTFGRALQDAA
;
A
#
# COMPACT_ATOMS: atom_id res chain seq x y z
N MET A 1 -2.23 -24.28 -6.64
CA MET A 1 -2.51 -24.05 -5.19
C MET A 1 -1.75 -22.81 -4.76
N ILE A 2 -2.05 -22.23 -3.60
CA ILE A 2 -1.31 -21.12 -3.00
C ILE A 2 -0.86 -21.50 -1.60
N ALA A 3 0.20 -20.86 -1.12
CA ALA A 3 0.65 -20.97 0.26
C ALA A 3 0.49 -19.59 0.95
N THR A 4 -0.01 -19.60 2.18
CA THR A 4 -0.22 -18.36 2.96
C THR A 4 0.44 -18.47 4.32
N ARG A 5 0.92 -17.35 4.86
CA ARG A 5 1.44 -17.26 6.23
C ARG A 5 1.42 -15.83 6.76
N GLU A 6 1.44 -15.68 8.04
CA GLU A 6 1.73 -14.40 8.68
C GLU A 6 3.25 -14.15 8.72
N VAL A 7 3.63 -12.88 8.56
CA VAL A 7 5.01 -12.40 8.65
C VAL A 7 5.05 -11.22 9.59
N THR A 8 5.89 -11.29 10.62
CA THR A 8 6.07 -10.20 11.58
C THR A 8 7.28 -9.34 11.24
N TYR A 9 7.15 -8.03 11.45
CA TYR A 9 8.25 -7.06 11.32
C TYR A 9 8.03 -5.91 12.28
N ASP A 10 9.10 -5.23 12.68
CA ASP A 10 9.06 -4.16 13.64
C ASP A 10 9.37 -2.81 13.00
N VAL A 11 8.59 -1.79 13.35
CA VAL A 11 8.87 -0.40 13.00
C VAL A 11 8.69 0.48 14.25
N ASP A 12 9.73 1.16 14.67
CA ASP A 12 9.75 2.03 15.86
C ASP A 12 9.23 1.36 17.15
N GLY A 13 9.57 0.07 17.34
CA GLY A 13 9.14 -0.71 18.50
C GLY A 13 7.68 -1.16 18.48
N LEU A 14 7.00 -1.02 17.33
CA LEU A 14 5.68 -1.59 17.12
C LEU A 14 5.80 -2.80 16.19
N SER A 15 5.39 -3.97 16.71
CA SER A 15 5.36 -5.20 15.93
C SER A 15 4.16 -5.20 14.99
N MET A 16 4.41 -5.38 13.72
CA MET A 16 3.42 -5.48 12.64
C MET A 16 3.21 -6.93 12.24
N VAL A 17 1.99 -7.28 11.81
CA VAL A 17 1.64 -8.66 11.40
C VAL A 17 1.04 -8.62 10.00
N ALA A 18 1.87 -8.83 8.99
CA ALA A 18 1.45 -8.88 7.59
C ALA A 18 0.94 -10.27 7.19
N HIS A 19 0.11 -10.31 6.15
CA HIS A 19 -0.32 -11.53 5.50
C HIS A 19 0.39 -11.69 4.16
N LEU A 20 1.15 -12.77 4.02
CA LEU A 20 1.84 -13.14 2.79
C LEU A 20 1.12 -14.31 2.11
N ALA A 21 0.83 -14.14 0.83
CA ALA A 21 0.31 -15.18 -0.05
C ALA A 21 1.23 -15.37 -1.26
N GLN A 22 1.50 -16.60 -1.64
CA GLN A 22 2.37 -16.92 -2.77
C GLN A 22 1.86 -18.10 -3.58
N PRO A 23 2.08 -18.11 -4.92
CA PRO A 23 1.76 -19.26 -5.75
C PRO A 23 2.66 -20.43 -5.43
N ASP A 24 2.21 -21.64 -5.72
CA ASP A 24 3.09 -22.82 -5.75
C ASP A 24 4.06 -22.73 -6.94
N GLY A 25 5.29 -23.21 -6.75
CA GLY A 25 6.31 -23.28 -7.79
C GLY A 25 7.55 -22.44 -7.47
N GLU A 26 8.48 -22.40 -8.42
CA GLU A 26 9.81 -21.84 -8.17
C GLU A 26 9.94 -20.36 -8.60
N GLY A 27 9.01 -19.81 -9.34
CA GLY A 27 9.08 -18.41 -9.84
C GLY A 27 10.05 -18.26 -11.03
N PRO A 28 10.58 -17.06 -11.30
CA PRO A 28 10.37 -15.81 -10.55
C PRO A 28 8.96 -15.22 -10.76
N TRP A 29 8.34 -14.78 -9.68
CA TRP A 29 6.98 -14.24 -9.67
C TRP A 29 6.98 -12.70 -9.54
N PRO A 30 6.08 -11.99 -10.25
CA PRO A 30 5.82 -10.60 -9.93
C PRO A 30 5.27 -10.47 -8.51
N ALA A 31 5.50 -9.32 -7.87
CA ALA A 31 5.07 -9.13 -6.51
C ALA A 31 4.18 -7.89 -6.35
N VAL A 32 3.26 -7.94 -5.37
CA VAL A 32 2.34 -6.85 -5.05
C VAL A 32 2.39 -6.55 -3.56
N LEU A 33 2.69 -5.31 -3.22
CA LEU A 33 2.52 -4.78 -1.87
C LEU A 33 1.11 -4.23 -1.72
N ILE A 34 0.36 -4.69 -0.71
CA ILE A 34 -1.02 -4.25 -0.45
C ILE A 34 -1.06 -3.45 0.85
N GLY A 35 -1.55 -2.21 0.79
CA GLY A 35 -1.85 -1.38 1.95
C GLY A 35 -3.34 -1.43 2.28
N HIS A 36 -3.69 -1.83 3.52
CA HIS A 36 -5.07 -1.86 3.98
C HIS A 36 -5.65 -0.45 4.21
N ASP A 37 -6.95 -0.33 4.41
CA ASP A 37 -7.58 0.94 4.78
C ASP A 37 -7.41 1.28 6.28
N GLY A 38 -8.05 2.33 6.75
CA GLY A 38 -7.95 2.76 8.15
C GLY A 38 -8.48 1.74 9.17
N VAL A 39 -9.29 0.78 8.74
CA VAL A 39 -9.86 -0.25 9.65
C VAL A 39 -8.81 -1.21 10.18
N GLY A 40 -7.78 -1.50 9.41
CA GLY A 40 -6.75 -2.47 9.75
C GLY A 40 -6.68 -3.62 8.75
N LEU A 41 -5.70 -4.51 8.91
CA LEU A 41 -5.55 -5.68 8.06
C LEU A 41 -6.60 -6.73 8.42
N ASP A 42 -7.74 -6.66 7.76
CA ASP A 42 -8.85 -7.57 7.94
C ASP A 42 -8.91 -8.67 6.84
N ASP A 43 -9.97 -9.45 6.86
CA ASP A 43 -10.16 -10.57 5.92
C ASP A 43 -10.27 -10.10 4.46
N TYR A 44 -10.70 -8.85 4.21
CA TYR A 44 -10.82 -8.34 2.85
C TYR A 44 -9.45 -8.21 2.17
N GLN A 45 -8.46 -7.59 2.81
CA GLN A 45 -7.13 -7.43 2.22
C GLN A 45 -6.35 -8.74 2.22
N ARG A 46 -6.57 -9.61 3.22
CA ARG A 46 -6.03 -10.99 3.23
C ARG A 46 -6.52 -11.76 2.00
N GLN A 47 -7.84 -11.72 1.73
CA GLN A 47 -8.41 -12.36 0.54
C GLN A 47 -7.88 -11.75 -0.77
N ARG A 48 -7.64 -10.42 -0.83
CA ARG A 48 -7.01 -9.80 -2.02
C ARG A 48 -5.61 -10.33 -2.26
N ALA A 49 -4.83 -10.55 -1.21
CA ALA A 49 -3.51 -11.17 -1.34
C ALA A 49 -3.62 -12.62 -1.87
N ASP A 50 -4.55 -13.39 -1.33
CA ASP A 50 -4.80 -14.77 -1.76
C ASP A 50 -5.25 -14.84 -3.22
N ASP A 51 -6.17 -13.95 -3.64
CA ASP A 51 -6.63 -13.87 -5.02
C ASP A 51 -5.48 -13.53 -5.99
N LEU A 52 -4.61 -12.58 -5.61
CA LEU A 52 -3.42 -12.25 -6.41
C LEU A 52 -2.45 -13.43 -6.48
N ALA A 53 -2.26 -14.16 -5.40
CA ALA A 53 -1.43 -15.35 -5.41
C ALA A 53 -2.01 -16.46 -6.31
N ALA A 54 -3.33 -16.62 -6.34
CA ALA A 54 -3.98 -17.54 -7.28
C ALA A 54 -3.81 -17.13 -8.76
N HIS A 55 -3.51 -15.86 -9.01
CA HIS A 55 -3.22 -15.33 -10.35
C HIS A 55 -1.71 -15.23 -10.67
N GLY A 56 -0.84 -15.81 -9.84
CA GLY A 56 0.58 -15.89 -10.11
C GLY A 56 1.40 -14.69 -9.62
N TYR A 57 0.97 -14.01 -8.56
CA TYR A 57 1.73 -12.96 -7.90
C TYR A 57 2.13 -13.40 -6.49
N ILE A 58 3.27 -12.97 -6.01
CA ILE A 58 3.54 -12.99 -4.57
C ILE A 58 2.96 -11.71 -3.99
N ALA A 59 2.05 -11.81 -3.03
CA ALA A 59 1.34 -10.66 -2.46
C ALA A 59 1.55 -10.55 -0.95
N LEU A 60 1.94 -9.37 -0.49
CA LEU A 60 2.07 -9.04 0.93
C LEU A 60 1.06 -7.96 1.30
N ALA A 61 0.03 -8.32 2.06
CA ALA A 61 -0.83 -7.36 2.72
C ALA A 61 -0.14 -6.87 4.00
N MET A 62 0.42 -5.65 3.95
CA MET A 62 1.16 -5.07 5.06
C MET A 62 0.22 -4.65 6.19
N ASP A 63 0.71 -4.68 7.42
CA ASP A 63 0.07 -4.10 8.59
C ASP A 63 0.77 -2.78 8.96
N TYR A 64 0.02 -1.81 9.48
CA TYR A 64 0.55 -0.57 10.06
C TYR A 64 -0.16 -0.18 11.37
N HIS A 65 -0.96 -1.10 11.91
CA HIS A 65 -1.67 -0.93 13.17
C HIS A 65 -1.18 -1.83 14.31
N GLY A 66 -0.22 -2.73 14.04
CA GLY A 66 0.27 -3.69 15.04
C GLY A 66 -0.73 -4.80 15.31
N GLY A 67 -1.35 -5.35 14.25
CA GLY A 67 -2.35 -6.41 14.33
C GLY A 67 -3.73 -5.96 14.81
N LEU A 68 -3.95 -4.64 15.00
CA LEU A 68 -5.24 -4.13 15.48
C LEU A 68 -6.21 -3.94 14.30
N VAL A 69 -7.47 -4.31 14.53
CA VAL A 69 -8.59 -4.09 13.60
C VAL A 69 -9.67 -3.27 14.31
N PHE A 70 -10.16 -2.23 13.64
CA PHE A 70 -11.09 -1.23 14.19
C PHE A 70 -12.51 -1.34 13.64
N PHE A 71 -12.92 -2.50 13.16
CA PHE A 71 -14.27 -2.69 12.59
C PHE A 71 -15.36 -2.25 13.58
N GLY A 72 -16.27 -1.38 13.14
CA GLY A 72 -17.32 -0.82 13.99
C GLY A 72 -16.86 0.18 15.06
N ARG A 73 -15.60 0.60 15.05
CA ARG A 73 -15.02 1.55 16.01
C ARG A 73 -14.36 2.76 15.31
N PRO A 74 -15.15 3.64 14.64
CA PRO A 74 -14.63 4.71 13.81
C PRO A 74 -13.76 5.71 14.57
N ASP A 75 -14.12 6.06 15.81
CA ASP A 75 -13.34 7.01 16.61
C ASP A 75 -11.95 6.46 16.97
N ALA A 76 -11.88 5.18 17.33
CA ALA A 76 -10.60 4.51 17.63
C ALA A 76 -9.75 4.35 16.36
N MET A 77 -10.38 4.05 15.23
CA MET A 77 -9.73 4.02 13.92
C MET A 77 -9.12 5.38 13.58
N LEU A 78 -9.90 6.46 13.67
CA LEU A 78 -9.42 7.81 13.36
C LEU A 78 -8.30 8.23 14.30
N ALA A 79 -8.45 7.98 15.61
CA ALA A 79 -7.42 8.29 16.61
C ALA A 79 -6.09 7.57 16.32
N ARG A 80 -6.13 6.38 15.70
CA ARG A 80 -4.94 5.62 15.30
C ARG A 80 -4.38 6.06 13.95
N THR A 81 -5.25 6.30 12.97
CA THR A 81 -4.86 6.54 11.57
C THR A 81 -4.42 7.98 11.32
N MET A 82 -5.11 8.98 11.89
CA MET A 82 -4.83 10.38 11.60
C MET A 82 -3.42 10.84 11.99
N PRO A 83 -2.86 10.46 13.16
CA PRO A 83 -1.47 10.79 13.49
C PRO A 83 -0.45 10.16 12.54
N LEU A 84 -0.74 8.95 12.02
CA LEU A 84 0.10 8.31 11.02
C LEU A 84 0.05 9.08 9.70
N MET A 85 -1.14 9.45 9.22
CA MET A 85 -1.31 10.20 7.97
C MET A 85 -0.68 11.59 8.01
N ALA A 86 -0.50 12.16 9.19
CA ALA A 86 0.21 13.43 9.40
C ALA A 86 1.74 13.27 9.45
N ASN A 87 2.26 12.05 9.46
CA ASN A 87 3.70 11.77 9.61
C ASN A 87 4.22 11.00 8.39
N VAL A 88 4.68 11.75 7.37
CA VAL A 88 5.19 11.22 6.11
C VAL A 88 6.38 10.27 6.32
N GLU A 89 7.33 10.65 7.15
CA GLU A 89 8.52 9.82 7.43
C GLU A 89 8.13 8.47 8.01
N ARG A 90 7.15 8.44 8.92
CA ARG A 90 6.65 7.20 9.51
C ARG A 90 5.90 6.34 8.49
N MET A 91 5.09 6.94 7.62
CA MET A 91 4.44 6.21 6.52
C MET A 91 5.49 5.55 5.61
N GLN A 92 6.53 6.29 5.24
CA GLN A 92 7.63 5.78 4.42
C GLN A 92 8.40 4.66 5.13
N ALA A 93 8.70 4.81 6.42
CA ALA A 93 9.40 3.79 7.19
C ALA A 93 8.62 2.47 7.25
N ILE A 94 7.30 2.53 7.53
CA ILE A 94 6.43 1.36 7.56
C ILE A 94 6.35 0.72 6.17
N GLY A 95 6.09 1.51 5.14
CA GLY A 95 6.01 1.02 3.78
C GLY A 95 7.31 0.36 3.30
N ARG A 96 8.48 0.96 3.60
CA ARG A 96 9.80 0.39 3.26
C ARG A 96 10.03 -0.93 3.99
N ALA A 97 9.77 -1.01 5.29
CA ALA A 97 9.94 -2.24 6.06
C ALA A 97 9.08 -3.39 5.48
N ALA A 98 7.83 -3.11 5.12
CA ALA A 98 6.96 -4.08 4.48
C ALA A 98 7.46 -4.48 3.06
N LEU A 99 7.95 -3.51 2.28
CA LEU A 99 8.53 -3.77 0.97
C LEU A 99 9.80 -4.63 1.07
N ASP A 100 10.67 -4.37 2.02
CA ASP A 100 11.90 -5.15 2.25
C ASP A 100 11.56 -6.61 2.58
N ILE A 101 10.53 -6.84 3.39
CA ILE A 101 10.01 -8.19 3.66
C ILE A 101 9.50 -8.85 2.37
N LEU A 102 8.73 -8.14 1.55
CA LEU A 102 8.23 -8.67 0.29
C LEU A 102 9.36 -9.05 -0.67
N LEU A 103 10.36 -8.17 -0.81
CA LEU A 103 11.51 -8.39 -1.69
C LEU A 103 12.43 -9.52 -1.22
N ALA A 104 12.45 -9.82 0.08
CA ALA A 104 13.21 -10.92 0.65
C ALA A 104 12.53 -12.30 0.48
N VAL A 105 11.28 -12.35 -0.01
CA VAL A 105 10.58 -13.63 -0.25
C VAL A 105 11.23 -14.37 -1.41
N PRO A 106 11.64 -15.64 -1.22
CA PRO A 106 12.18 -16.44 -2.31
C PRO A 106 11.21 -16.52 -3.51
N GLY A 107 11.74 -16.31 -4.70
CA GLY A 107 10.96 -16.36 -5.93
C GLY A 107 10.34 -15.02 -6.35
N VAL A 108 10.51 -13.94 -5.59
CA VAL A 108 10.13 -12.58 -6.04
C VAL A 108 11.07 -12.09 -7.14
N ASP A 109 10.50 -11.55 -8.21
CA ASP A 109 11.23 -10.77 -9.20
C ASP A 109 11.24 -9.29 -8.79
N PRO A 110 12.38 -8.74 -8.34
CA PRO A 110 12.45 -7.37 -7.84
C PRO A 110 12.24 -6.32 -8.94
N ASN A 111 12.28 -6.72 -10.21
CA ASN A 111 12.02 -5.83 -11.35
C ASN A 111 10.54 -5.80 -11.76
N ARG A 112 9.69 -6.62 -11.14
CA ARG A 112 8.26 -6.71 -11.44
C ARG A 112 7.42 -6.56 -10.16
N ILE A 113 7.57 -5.40 -9.51
CA ILE A 113 6.82 -5.06 -8.29
C ILE A 113 5.72 -4.05 -8.61
N ALA A 114 4.57 -4.22 -7.97
CA ALA A 114 3.44 -3.32 -8.02
C ALA A 114 2.92 -3.00 -6.61
N ALA A 115 2.08 -1.99 -6.50
CA ALA A 115 1.42 -1.65 -5.24
C ALA A 115 -0.09 -1.50 -5.43
N LEU A 116 -0.84 -1.93 -4.42
CA LEU A 116 -2.28 -1.76 -4.31
C LEU A 116 -2.59 -1.16 -2.93
N GLY A 117 -3.28 -0.03 -2.88
CA GLY A 117 -3.55 0.62 -1.60
C GLY A 117 -5.00 1.08 -1.46
N TYR A 118 -5.55 0.92 -0.26
CA TYR A 118 -6.90 1.33 0.10
C TYR A 118 -6.84 2.41 1.18
N GLY A 119 -7.56 3.51 1.01
CA GLY A 119 -7.61 4.58 2.00
C GLY A 119 -6.23 5.03 2.49
N ALA A 120 -5.97 4.88 3.78
CA ALA A 120 -4.69 5.21 4.40
C ALA A 120 -3.51 4.38 3.84
N GLY A 121 -3.72 3.09 3.55
CA GLY A 121 -2.73 2.27 2.86
C GLY A 121 -2.45 2.73 1.43
N GLY A 122 -3.47 3.31 0.76
CA GLY A 122 -3.28 3.99 -0.52
C GLY A 122 -2.29 5.16 -0.40
N ARG A 123 -2.41 5.96 0.66
CA ARG A 123 -1.45 7.04 0.93
C ARG A 123 -0.04 6.51 1.18
N ILE A 124 0.12 5.42 1.95
CA ILE A 124 1.44 4.83 2.21
C ILE A 124 2.11 4.37 0.91
N VAL A 125 1.40 3.68 0.03
CA VAL A 125 1.99 3.23 -1.24
C VAL A 125 2.29 4.38 -2.20
N LEU A 126 1.51 5.47 -2.17
CA LEU A 126 1.83 6.70 -2.90
C LEU A 126 3.12 7.34 -2.38
N GLU A 127 3.32 7.38 -1.06
CA GLU A 127 4.57 7.90 -0.47
C GLU A 127 5.79 7.06 -0.87
N LEU A 128 5.65 5.74 -0.95
CA LEU A 128 6.73 4.88 -1.46
C LEU A 128 7.05 5.20 -2.93
N ALA A 129 6.03 5.38 -3.77
CA ALA A 129 6.22 5.77 -5.16
C ALA A 129 6.93 7.13 -5.25
N ARG A 130 6.51 8.11 -4.47
CA ARG A 130 7.06 9.48 -4.45
C ARG A 130 8.55 9.52 -4.09
N ILE A 131 9.02 8.60 -3.26
CA ILE A 131 10.44 8.46 -2.90
C ILE A 131 11.20 7.49 -3.81
N GLY A 132 10.71 7.24 -5.01
CA GLY A 132 11.42 6.53 -6.07
C GLY A 132 11.38 4.99 -5.98
N VAL A 133 10.46 4.37 -5.21
CA VAL A 133 10.30 2.92 -5.31
C VAL A 133 9.82 2.56 -6.72
N PRO A 134 10.55 1.71 -7.47
CA PRO A 134 10.31 1.51 -8.89
C PRO A 134 9.14 0.55 -9.17
N PHE A 135 7.96 0.87 -8.67
CA PHE A 135 6.75 0.14 -8.98
C PHE A 135 6.43 0.20 -10.46
N LYS A 136 6.07 -0.94 -11.06
CA LYS A 136 5.59 -0.99 -12.45
C LYS A 136 4.15 -0.52 -12.59
N ALA A 137 3.35 -0.74 -11.55
CA ALA A 137 1.97 -0.28 -11.47
C ALA A 137 1.60 0.06 -10.03
N ILE A 138 0.81 1.10 -9.86
CA ILE A 138 0.29 1.55 -8.58
C ILE A 138 -1.22 1.72 -8.75
N ALA A 139 -2.00 0.92 -8.03
CA ALA A 139 -3.44 1.07 -7.95
C ALA A 139 -3.84 1.57 -6.57
N VAL A 140 -4.61 2.65 -6.51
CA VAL A 140 -5.08 3.21 -5.23
C VAL A 140 -6.58 3.45 -5.28
N VAL A 141 -7.23 3.10 -4.18
CA VAL A 141 -8.67 3.24 -4.01
C VAL A 141 -8.92 4.22 -2.86
N HIS A 142 -9.59 5.33 -3.13
CA HIS A 142 -9.88 6.45 -2.22
C HIS A 142 -8.70 6.88 -1.30
N PRO A 143 -7.52 7.20 -1.85
CA PRO A 143 -6.25 7.26 -1.10
C PRO A 143 -6.07 8.49 -0.20
N GLY A 144 -7.00 9.39 -0.06
CA GLY A 144 -6.79 10.63 0.70
C GLY A 144 -5.63 11.48 0.15
N LEU A 145 -5.91 12.36 -0.80
CA LEU A 145 -4.91 13.17 -1.53
C LEU A 145 -4.65 14.56 -0.90
N LEU A 146 -4.93 14.75 0.38
CA LEU A 146 -4.93 16.07 1.05
C LEU A 146 -3.67 16.93 0.87
N ALA A 147 -2.53 16.36 0.54
CA ALA A 147 -1.26 17.09 0.38
C ALA A 147 -0.60 16.91 -0.99
N ALA A 148 -1.21 16.18 -1.91
CA ALA A 148 -0.58 15.81 -3.18
C ALA A 148 -0.20 16.98 -4.09
N SER A 149 -0.81 18.17 -3.92
CA SER A 149 -0.56 19.34 -4.75
C SER A 149 0.76 20.07 -4.44
N ALA A 150 1.38 19.81 -3.30
CA ALA A 150 2.59 20.50 -2.85
C ALA A 150 3.83 19.57 -2.86
N GLU A 151 3.69 18.33 -3.32
CA GLU A 151 4.72 17.31 -3.23
C GLU A 151 5.45 17.15 -4.56
N ASP A 152 6.72 16.79 -4.46
CA ASP A 152 7.57 16.47 -5.61
C ASP A 152 7.33 15.01 -6.04
N TRP A 153 6.98 14.81 -7.31
CA TRP A 153 6.69 13.52 -7.93
C TRP A 153 7.72 13.15 -9.02
N THR A 154 8.85 13.86 -9.09
CA THR A 154 9.86 13.68 -10.15
C THR A 154 10.51 12.28 -10.16
N ASP A 155 10.60 11.61 -9.03
CA ASP A 155 11.18 10.27 -8.94
C ASP A 155 10.19 9.13 -9.19
N VAL A 156 8.93 9.48 -9.48
CA VAL A 156 7.88 8.49 -9.68
C VAL A 156 8.03 7.76 -11.00
N THR A 157 7.87 6.45 -10.96
CA THR A 157 7.86 5.58 -12.14
C THR A 157 6.62 4.71 -12.18
N GLY A 158 6.32 4.14 -13.35
CA GLY A 158 5.23 3.19 -13.51
C GLY A 158 3.88 3.82 -13.87
N THR A 159 2.85 2.98 -13.94
CA THR A 159 1.50 3.36 -14.35
C THR A 159 0.59 3.50 -13.15
N PHE A 160 -0.23 4.55 -13.11
CA PHE A 160 -1.19 4.79 -12.03
C PHE A 160 -2.62 4.45 -12.42
N LEU A 161 -3.33 3.79 -11.51
CA LEU A 161 -4.78 3.67 -11.50
C LEU A 161 -5.31 4.26 -10.19
N LEU A 162 -6.08 5.34 -10.30
CA LEU A 162 -6.74 5.95 -9.15
C LEU A 162 -8.25 5.76 -9.25
N CYS A 163 -8.83 5.11 -8.26
CA CYS A 163 -10.26 4.88 -8.13
C CYS A 163 -10.80 5.69 -6.94
N THR A 164 -11.80 6.53 -7.17
CA THR A 164 -12.45 7.30 -6.11
C THR A 164 -13.91 7.58 -6.45
N GLY A 165 -14.71 7.88 -5.45
CA GLY A 165 -16.07 8.38 -5.64
C GLY A 165 -16.07 9.88 -5.96
N SER A 166 -17.04 10.34 -6.76
CA SER A 166 -17.17 11.77 -7.13
C SER A 166 -17.44 12.70 -5.94
N GLU A 167 -17.89 12.16 -4.82
CA GLU A 167 -18.21 12.90 -3.60
C GLU A 167 -17.31 12.48 -2.41
N ASP A 168 -16.16 11.88 -2.70
CA ASP A 168 -15.19 11.49 -1.67
C ASP A 168 -14.56 12.75 -1.04
N PRO A 169 -14.76 13.01 0.27
CA PRO A 169 -14.24 14.20 0.92
C PRO A 169 -12.72 14.18 1.12
N LEU A 170 -12.09 13.02 1.02
CA LEU A 170 -10.64 12.85 1.22
C LEU A 170 -9.87 12.70 -0.10
N CYS A 171 -10.61 12.57 -1.21
CA CYS A 171 -10.05 12.43 -2.55
C CYS A 171 -10.97 13.15 -3.56
N THR A 172 -11.04 14.48 -3.44
CA THR A 172 -11.94 15.30 -4.24
C THR A 172 -11.53 15.35 -5.73
N PRO A 173 -12.47 15.66 -6.66
CA PRO A 173 -12.15 15.82 -8.08
C PRO A 173 -11.00 16.82 -8.34
N GLU A 174 -10.93 17.92 -7.58
CA GLU A 174 -9.86 18.92 -7.68
C GLU A 174 -8.50 18.33 -7.27
N GLN A 175 -8.47 17.53 -6.21
CA GLN A 175 -7.26 16.83 -5.76
C GLN A 175 -6.79 15.80 -6.80
N VAL A 176 -7.73 15.05 -7.41
CA VAL A 176 -7.42 14.11 -8.49
C VAL A 176 -6.82 14.81 -9.70
N LEU A 177 -7.39 15.94 -10.12
CA LEU A 177 -6.86 16.73 -11.22
C LEU A 177 -5.49 17.31 -10.91
N THR A 178 -5.28 17.81 -9.69
CA THR A 178 -3.99 18.35 -9.24
C THR A 178 -2.92 17.26 -9.21
N PHE A 179 -3.23 16.09 -8.66
CA PHE A 179 -2.35 14.94 -8.66
C PHE A 179 -2.00 14.47 -10.08
N GLY A 180 -3.00 14.37 -10.96
CA GLY A 180 -2.78 14.00 -12.36
C GLY A 180 -1.86 14.97 -13.10
N ARG A 181 -1.97 16.29 -12.85
CA ARG A 181 -1.06 17.31 -13.42
C ARG A 181 0.36 17.13 -12.85
N ALA A 182 0.49 16.96 -11.54
CA ALA A 182 1.80 16.75 -10.92
C ALA A 182 2.54 15.53 -11.50
N LEU A 183 1.82 14.43 -11.78
CA LEU A 183 2.40 13.27 -12.46
C LEU A 183 2.77 13.55 -13.93
N GLN A 184 1.98 14.36 -14.65
CA GLN A 184 2.30 14.76 -16.03
C GLN A 184 3.52 15.66 -16.10
N ASP A 185 3.67 16.58 -15.14
CA ASP A 185 4.80 17.51 -15.08
C ASP A 185 6.11 16.79 -14.67
N ALA A 186 6.01 15.62 -14.03
CA ALA A 186 7.13 14.78 -13.61
C ALA A 186 7.60 13.77 -14.68
N ALA A 187 6.82 13.54 -15.76
CA ALA A 187 7.09 12.55 -16.80
C ALA A 187 7.93 13.10 -17.93
#